data_c324ae2ab123ec74669d02717f8f38e0
#
_entry.id   c324ae2ab123ec74669d02717f8f38e0
#
_cell.length_a   1.000
_cell.length_b   1.000
_cell.length_c   1.000
_cell.angle_alpha   90.00
_cell.angle_beta   90.00
_cell.angle_gamma   90.00
#
_symmetry.space_group_name_H-M   'P 1'
#
loop_
_entity.id
_entity.type
_entity.pdbx_description
1 polymer ?
#
loop_
_entity_poly.entity_id
_entity_poly.type
_entity_poly.pdbx_seq_one_letter_code
_entity_poly.pdbx_strand_id
1 'polypeptide(L)'
;MMVLYPYGLRKALTLSYDDGVETDIELIRILDEYGILATFNLNSGWFAPEGTVYPAGTIYRRMSESAIKALYAGGRHEVASHALTHASLSAIPAPRIAYEVLADRDNLEKLFGKIVRGFAYPYGTYSDEAVDTLRTCGIAYARTVVSTHNFEIPNEWLRLNPTCHHDDPKLDELCDRFLTGKLPFGLKLFYLWGHS
;
A
#
# COMPACT_ATOMS: atom_id res chain seq x y z
N MET A 1 -25.72 0.33 -17.05
CA MET A 1 -25.09 -0.95 -16.64
C MET A 1 -24.48 -0.71 -15.26
N MET A 2 -24.80 -1.54 -14.26
CA MET A 2 -24.21 -1.40 -12.91
C MET A 2 -22.90 -2.16 -12.87
N VAL A 3 -21.80 -1.48 -12.54
CA VAL A 3 -20.52 -2.14 -12.27
C VAL A 3 -20.57 -2.75 -10.87
N LEU A 4 -20.06 -3.98 -10.72
CA LEU A 4 -20.00 -4.70 -9.45
C LEU A 4 -18.59 -5.26 -9.27
N TYR A 5 -18.19 -5.51 -8.04
CA TYR A 5 -17.00 -6.31 -7.73
C TYR A 5 -17.19 -7.77 -8.19
N PRO A 6 -16.13 -8.56 -8.28
CA PRO A 6 -16.25 -10.00 -8.54
C PRO A 6 -17.34 -10.63 -7.67
N TYR A 7 -17.98 -11.68 -8.21
CA TYR A 7 -19.08 -12.40 -7.57
C TYR A 7 -20.37 -11.57 -7.33
N GLY A 8 -20.52 -10.44 -8.02
CA GLY A 8 -21.70 -9.59 -7.88
C GLY A 8 -21.75 -8.77 -6.58
N LEU A 9 -20.63 -8.63 -5.90
CA LEU A 9 -20.53 -7.91 -4.63
C LEU A 9 -20.54 -6.39 -4.84
N ARG A 10 -21.01 -5.67 -3.84
CA ARG A 10 -21.07 -4.20 -3.83
C ARG A 10 -20.11 -3.57 -2.83
N LYS A 11 -19.57 -4.36 -1.92
CA LYS A 11 -18.62 -3.93 -0.90
C LYS A 11 -17.30 -4.68 -1.09
N ALA A 12 -16.19 -4.00 -0.95
CA ALA A 12 -14.85 -4.58 -0.91
C ALA A 12 -14.05 -4.00 0.26
N LEU A 13 -13.18 -4.82 0.82
CA LEU A 13 -12.17 -4.44 1.79
C LEU A 13 -10.81 -4.54 1.11
N THR A 14 -9.96 -3.54 1.30
CA THR A 14 -8.53 -3.61 0.95
C THR A 14 -7.69 -3.02 2.08
N LEU A 15 -6.52 -3.59 2.28
CA LEU A 15 -5.55 -3.18 3.27
C LEU A 15 -4.24 -2.80 2.58
N SER A 16 -3.53 -1.80 3.11
CA SER A 16 -2.26 -1.34 2.54
C SER A 16 -1.29 -1.02 3.67
N TYR A 17 -0.15 -1.69 3.69
CA TYR A 17 0.87 -1.55 4.71
C TYR A 17 2.21 -1.18 4.08
N ASP A 18 3.04 -0.41 4.81
CA ASP A 18 4.23 0.23 4.25
C ASP A 18 5.52 -0.36 4.84
N ASP A 19 6.62 -0.11 4.12
CA ASP A 19 8.01 -0.15 4.56
C ASP A 19 8.74 -1.50 4.54
N GLY A 20 8.06 -2.64 4.52
CA GLY A 20 8.73 -3.94 4.47
C GLY A 20 9.52 -4.25 5.75
N VAL A 21 8.85 -4.16 6.89
CA VAL A 21 9.42 -4.38 8.23
C VAL A 21 9.15 -5.78 8.75
N GLU A 22 9.93 -6.25 9.74
CA GLU A 22 9.81 -7.61 10.28
C GLU A 22 8.41 -7.92 10.88
N THR A 23 7.70 -6.91 11.33
CA THR A 23 6.33 -7.04 11.85
C THR A 23 5.31 -7.45 10.77
N ASP A 24 5.61 -7.25 9.48
CA ASP A 24 4.80 -7.78 8.38
C ASP A 24 4.63 -9.30 8.44
N ILE A 25 5.61 -10.03 9.01
CA ILE A 25 5.56 -11.48 9.17
C ILE A 25 4.35 -11.89 10.02
N GLU A 26 4.17 -11.25 11.15
CA GLU A 26 3.03 -11.53 12.04
C GLU A 26 1.72 -11.02 11.46
N LEU A 27 1.74 -9.83 10.84
CA LEU A 27 0.55 -9.29 10.18
C LEU A 27 0.06 -10.23 9.06
N ILE A 28 0.95 -10.73 8.21
CA ILE A 28 0.60 -11.68 7.14
C ILE A 28 0.02 -12.96 7.72
N ARG A 29 0.62 -13.49 8.81
CA ARG A 29 0.08 -14.67 9.48
C ARG A 29 -1.37 -14.46 9.93
N ILE A 30 -1.67 -13.31 10.52
CA ILE A 30 -3.04 -12.94 10.93
C ILE A 30 -3.96 -12.81 9.70
N LEU A 31 -3.55 -12.09 8.69
CA LEU A 31 -4.34 -11.89 7.47
C LEU A 31 -4.66 -13.21 6.77
N ASP A 32 -3.69 -14.11 6.71
CA ASP A 32 -3.86 -15.43 6.11
C ASP A 32 -4.85 -16.31 6.88
N GLU A 33 -4.82 -16.26 8.22
CA GLU A 33 -5.76 -16.97 9.09
C GLU A 33 -7.21 -16.57 8.80
N TYR A 34 -7.45 -15.28 8.55
CA TYR A 34 -8.79 -14.75 8.24
C TYR A 34 -9.11 -14.69 6.74
N GLY A 35 -8.20 -15.12 5.88
CA GLY A 35 -8.41 -15.08 4.43
C GLY A 35 -8.43 -13.68 3.83
N ILE A 36 -7.85 -12.70 4.51
CA ILE A 36 -7.81 -11.29 4.08
C ILE A 36 -6.56 -11.05 3.22
N LEU A 37 -6.73 -10.31 2.13
CA LEU A 37 -5.64 -9.90 1.26
C LEU A 37 -5.23 -8.46 1.55
N ALA A 38 -3.95 -8.17 1.38
CA ALA A 38 -3.39 -6.82 1.55
C ALA A 38 -2.38 -6.49 0.45
N THR A 39 -2.10 -5.20 0.31
CA THR A 39 -0.99 -4.67 -0.47
C THR A 39 0.12 -4.26 0.49
N PHE A 40 1.36 -4.65 0.19
CA PHE A 40 2.56 -4.23 0.92
C PHE A 40 3.41 -3.34 0.01
N ASN A 41 3.60 -2.10 0.45
CA ASN A 41 4.31 -1.08 -0.30
C ASN A 41 5.76 -1.05 0.16
N LEU A 42 6.69 -1.43 -0.71
CA LEU A 42 8.08 -1.68 -0.38
C LEU A 42 9.00 -0.61 -0.94
N ASN A 43 10.12 -0.34 -0.24
CA ASN A 43 11.22 0.50 -0.67
C ASN A 43 12.43 -0.38 -0.97
N SER A 44 12.66 -0.76 -2.21
CA SER A 44 13.73 -1.70 -2.53
C SER A 44 15.15 -1.15 -2.29
N GLY A 45 15.31 0.17 -2.28
CA GLY A 45 16.58 0.82 -1.94
C GLY A 45 16.88 0.87 -0.43
N TRP A 46 15.94 0.44 0.40
CA TRP A 46 16.06 0.46 1.86
C TRP A 46 15.94 -0.91 2.52
N PHE A 47 16.03 -1.97 1.74
CA PHE A 47 16.17 -3.31 2.33
C PHE A 47 17.42 -3.37 3.22
N ALA A 48 17.30 -4.02 4.38
CA ALA A 48 18.43 -4.19 5.26
C ALA A 48 19.50 -5.08 4.60
N PRO A 49 20.79 -4.86 4.86
CA PRO A 49 21.83 -5.78 4.45
C PRO A 49 21.56 -7.20 4.98
N GLU A 50 21.97 -8.22 4.21
CA GLU A 50 21.84 -9.61 4.65
C GLU A 50 22.57 -9.85 5.97
N GLY A 51 21.93 -10.57 6.88
CA GLY A 51 22.48 -10.85 8.20
C GLY A 51 22.43 -9.68 9.19
N THR A 52 21.70 -8.60 8.88
CA THR A 52 21.49 -7.49 9.83
C THR A 52 20.91 -8.00 11.14
N VAL A 53 21.54 -7.64 12.25
CA VAL A 53 21.06 -7.91 13.61
C VAL A 53 20.71 -6.57 14.27
N TYR A 54 19.47 -6.42 14.62
CA TYR A 54 18.99 -5.21 15.29
C TYR A 54 19.24 -5.26 16.80
N PRO A 55 19.63 -4.15 17.44
CA PRO A 55 19.70 -4.05 18.89
C PRO A 55 18.37 -4.40 19.56
N ALA A 56 18.45 -4.95 20.78
CA ALA A 56 17.24 -5.21 21.57
C ALA A 56 16.42 -3.91 21.76
N GLY A 57 15.10 -4.00 21.60
CA GLY A 57 14.20 -2.85 21.71
C GLY A 57 14.05 -1.99 20.44
N THR A 58 14.76 -2.32 19.35
CA THR A 58 14.52 -1.67 18.05
C THR A 58 13.11 -2.05 17.57
N ILE A 59 12.22 -1.07 17.47
CA ILE A 59 10.82 -1.27 17.05
C ILE A 59 10.75 -1.41 15.53
N TYR A 60 11.43 -0.51 14.80
CA TYR A 60 11.37 -0.43 13.35
C TYR A 60 12.55 -1.19 12.72
N ARG A 61 12.28 -2.39 12.19
CA ARG A 61 13.31 -3.30 11.66
C ARG A 61 12.97 -3.67 10.23
N ARG A 62 13.73 -3.13 9.29
CA ARG A 62 13.57 -3.48 7.87
C ARG A 62 14.11 -4.87 7.58
N MET A 63 13.41 -5.59 6.72
CA MET A 63 13.85 -6.91 6.28
C MET A 63 14.92 -6.81 5.19
N SER A 64 15.78 -7.84 5.10
CA SER A 64 16.70 -8.00 3.96
C SER A 64 15.95 -8.43 2.69
N GLU A 65 16.62 -8.31 1.53
CA GLU A 65 16.04 -8.71 0.24
C GLU A 65 15.62 -10.19 0.24
N SER A 66 16.44 -11.07 0.81
CA SER A 66 16.12 -12.50 0.89
C SER A 66 14.90 -12.77 1.77
N ALA A 67 14.77 -12.07 2.90
CA ALA A 67 13.61 -12.18 3.79
C ALA A 67 12.33 -11.65 3.12
N ILE A 68 12.40 -10.49 2.48
CA ILE A 68 11.33 -9.90 1.67
C ILE A 68 10.89 -10.88 0.58
N LYS A 69 11.85 -11.41 -0.19
CA LYS A 69 11.55 -12.39 -1.24
C LYS A 69 10.84 -13.63 -0.69
N ALA A 70 11.33 -14.19 0.41
CA ALA A 70 10.74 -15.37 1.02
C ALA A 70 9.31 -15.11 1.53
N LEU A 71 9.09 -13.96 2.18
CA LEU A 71 7.79 -13.61 2.77
C LEU A 71 6.70 -13.42 1.71
N TYR A 72 6.99 -12.72 0.61
CA TYR A 72 5.99 -12.36 -0.41
C TYR A 72 6.00 -13.28 -1.64
N ALA A 73 6.90 -14.29 -1.71
CA ALA A 73 7.04 -15.18 -2.88
C ALA A 73 5.75 -15.96 -3.22
N GLY A 74 4.92 -16.26 -2.25
CA GLY A 74 3.64 -16.96 -2.45
C GLY A 74 2.65 -16.18 -3.31
N GLY A 75 2.87 -14.87 -3.48
CA GLY A 75 2.08 -13.99 -4.33
C GLY A 75 0.60 -13.89 -3.97
N ARG A 76 0.25 -14.25 -2.75
CA ARG A 76 -1.10 -14.10 -2.21
C ARG A 76 -1.44 -12.64 -1.97
N HIS A 77 -0.51 -11.90 -1.36
CA HIS A 77 -0.61 -10.46 -1.17
C HIS A 77 0.01 -9.71 -2.35
N GLU A 78 -0.48 -8.51 -2.60
CA GLU A 78 0.11 -7.63 -3.60
C GLU A 78 1.38 -6.98 -3.04
N VAL A 79 2.41 -6.87 -3.89
CA VAL A 79 3.56 -6.01 -3.65
C VAL A 79 3.41 -4.77 -4.52
N ALA A 80 3.54 -3.60 -3.90
CA ALA A 80 3.52 -2.30 -4.56
C ALA A 80 4.77 -1.48 -4.19
N SER A 81 5.01 -0.40 -4.92
CA SER A 81 6.16 0.47 -4.70
C SER A 81 5.86 1.54 -3.64
N HIS A 82 6.89 1.89 -2.86
CA HIS A 82 6.87 3.00 -1.92
C HIS A 82 8.03 3.98 -2.15
N ALA A 83 8.42 4.16 -3.41
CA ALA A 83 9.63 4.82 -3.88
C ALA A 83 10.94 4.11 -3.44
N LEU A 84 11.98 4.22 -4.24
CA LEU A 84 13.25 3.51 -4.04
C LEU A 84 13.86 3.80 -2.65
N THR A 85 13.91 5.07 -2.28
CA THR A 85 14.57 5.53 -1.04
C THR A 85 13.62 6.27 -0.10
N HIS A 86 12.31 5.96 -0.16
CA HIS A 86 11.29 6.63 0.65
C HIS A 86 11.35 8.17 0.54
N ALA A 87 11.67 8.70 -0.65
CA ALA A 87 11.82 10.13 -0.86
C ALA A 87 10.47 10.85 -0.82
N SER A 88 10.41 12.05 -0.22
CA SER A 88 9.24 12.91 -0.30
C SER A 88 9.08 13.45 -1.73
N LEU A 89 8.12 12.92 -2.48
CA LEU A 89 7.97 13.24 -3.91
C LEU A 89 7.53 14.68 -4.17
N SER A 90 6.95 15.36 -3.18
CA SER A 90 6.61 16.79 -3.30
C SER A 90 7.81 17.72 -3.15
N ALA A 91 8.97 17.19 -2.71
CA ALA A 91 10.16 17.97 -2.41
C ALA A 91 11.30 17.76 -3.43
N ILE A 92 11.07 16.96 -4.47
CA ILE A 92 12.09 16.63 -5.49
C ILE A 92 11.54 16.85 -6.90
N PRO A 93 12.40 17.17 -7.90
CA PRO A 93 11.97 17.45 -9.26
C PRO A 93 11.53 16.18 -10.02
N ALA A 94 10.71 16.34 -11.06
CA ALA A 94 10.12 15.24 -11.85
C ALA A 94 11.14 14.19 -12.33
N PRO A 95 12.34 14.53 -12.84
CA PRO A 95 13.32 13.50 -13.21
C PRO A 95 13.76 12.63 -12.04
N ARG A 96 13.86 13.18 -10.83
CA ARG A 96 14.17 12.41 -9.62
C ARG A 96 12.98 11.59 -9.16
N ILE A 97 11.75 12.12 -9.26
CA ILE A 97 10.53 11.35 -9.00
C ILE A 97 10.48 10.13 -9.92
N ALA A 98 10.69 10.33 -11.24
CA ALA A 98 10.69 9.23 -12.19
C ALA A 98 11.74 8.16 -11.85
N TYR A 99 12.93 8.57 -11.44
CA TYR A 99 13.98 7.64 -11.00
C TYR A 99 13.55 6.83 -9.76
N GLU A 100 13.03 7.50 -8.72
CA GLU A 100 12.56 6.85 -7.49
C GLU A 100 11.48 5.80 -7.79
N VAL A 101 10.56 6.12 -8.68
CA VAL A 101 9.43 5.23 -9.04
C VAL A 101 9.89 4.08 -9.95
N LEU A 102 10.62 4.39 -11.03
CA LEU A 102 10.99 3.38 -12.02
C LEU A 102 12.06 2.42 -11.51
N ALA A 103 13.06 2.91 -10.75
CA ALA A 103 14.09 2.04 -10.20
C ALA A 103 13.53 1.11 -9.14
N ASP A 104 12.65 1.59 -8.25
CA ASP A 104 12.00 0.75 -7.26
C ASP A 104 11.11 -0.31 -7.91
N ARG A 105 10.28 0.12 -8.87
CA ARG A 105 9.43 -0.78 -9.65
C ARG A 105 10.24 -1.86 -10.37
N ASP A 106 11.33 -1.51 -11.06
CA ASP A 106 12.20 -2.44 -11.78
C ASP A 106 12.83 -3.47 -10.83
N ASN A 107 13.30 -3.02 -9.64
CA ASN A 107 13.83 -3.91 -8.63
C ASN A 107 12.78 -4.89 -8.12
N LEU A 108 11.58 -4.41 -7.78
CA LEU A 108 10.50 -5.26 -7.27
C LEU A 108 9.97 -6.22 -8.36
N GLU A 109 9.83 -5.75 -9.60
CA GLU A 109 9.43 -6.60 -10.72
C GLU A 109 10.44 -7.72 -10.99
N LYS A 110 11.76 -7.44 -10.92
CA LYS A 110 12.82 -8.44 -11.02
C LYS A 110 12.80 -9.43 -9.85
N LEU A 111 12.59 -8.92 -8.63
CA LEU A 111 12.60 -9.75 -7.42
C LEU A 111 11.45 -10.76 -7.40
N PHE A 112 10.25 -10.34 -7.83
CA PHE A 112 9.03 -11.14 -7.73
C PHE A 112 8.55 -11.74 -9.07
N GLY A 113 9.12 -11.34 -10.19
CA GLY A 113 8.68 -11.80 -11.52
C GLY A 113 7.26 -11.37 -11.88
N LYS A 114 6.78 -10.27 -11.31
CA LYS A 114 5.40 -9.76 -11.48
C LYS A 114 5.42 -8.27 -11.81
N ILE A 115 4.40 -7.81 -12.53
CA ILE A 115 4.23 -6.39 -12.83
C ILE A 115 3.78 -5.65 -11.56
N VAL A 116 4.50 -4.58 -11.22
CA VAL A 116 4.20 -3.68 -10.08
C VAL A 116 3.60 -2.39 -10.61
N ARG A 117 2.35 -2.11 -10.25
CA ARG A 117 1.61 -0.91 -10.69
C ARG A 117 0.97 -0.12 -9.56
N GLY A 118 0.96 -0.67 -8.35
CA GLY A 118 0.52 0.02 -7.16
C GLY A 118 1.63 0.90 -6.59
N PHE A 119 1.23 1.98 -5.92
CA PHE A 119 2.14 2.90 -5.25
C PHE A 119 1.52 3.42 -3.95
N ALA A 120 2.34 3.71 -2.94
CA ALA A 120 1.97 4.54 -1.80
C ALA A 120 2.94 5.72 -1.71
N TYR A 121 2.40 6.92 -1.46
CA TYR A 121 3.25 8.12 -1.33
C TYR A 121 4.00 8.10 -0.02
N PRO A 122 5.36 8.15 -0.01
CA PRO A 122 6.13 8.37 1.21
C PRO A 122 5.65 9.61 1.96
N TYR A 123 5.47 9.50 3.27
CA TYR A 123 4.91 10.55 4.14
C TYR A 123 3.50 11.02 3.74
N GLY A 124 2.86 10.38 2.78
CA GLY A 124 1.59 10.83 2.20
C GLY A 124 1.68 12.13 1.39
N THR A 125 2.88 12.64 1.13
CA THR A 125 3.09 13.92 0.45
C THR A 125 3.23 13.75 -1.07
N TYR A 126 2.55 14.59 -1.83
CA TYR A 126 2.62 14.61 -3.29
C TYR A 126 2.33 16.02 -3.84
N SER A 127 2.68 16.24 -5.10
CA SER A 127 2.34 17.42 -5.89
C SER A 127 1.63 16.98 -7.18
N ASP A 128 1.06 17.93 -7.91
CA ASP A 128 0.48 17.65 -9.24
C ASP A 128 1.55 17.10 -10.19
N GLU A 129 2.77 17.64 -10.13
CA GLU A 129 3.92 17.14 -10.89
C GLU A 129 4.25 15.68 -10.53
N ALA A 130 4.19 15.31 -9.23
CA ALA A 130 4.40 13.93 -8.81
C ALA A 130 3.32 13.00 -9.36
N VAL A 131 2.05 13.40 -9.30
CA VAL A 131 0.93 12.62 -9.85
C VAL A 131 1.09 12.41 -11.36
N ASP A 132 1.44 13.45 -12.12
CA ASP A 132 1.65 13.36 -13.56
C ASP A 132 2.86 12.49 -13.91
N THR A 133 3.93 12.57 -13.11
CA THR A 133 5.11 11.72 -13.26
C THR A 133 4.77 10.25 -12.99
N LEU A 134 4.03 9.93 -11.93
CA LEU A 134 3.58 8.57 -11.65
C LEU A 134 2.73 8.00 -12.80
N ARG A 135 1.82 8.82 -13.35
CA ARG A 135 1.00 8.44 -14.51
C ARG A 135 1.88 8.09 -15.71
N THR A 136 2.89 8.92 -15.99
CA THR A 136 3.84 8.71 -17.10
C THR A 136 4.71 7.47 -16.87
N CYS A 137 5.07 7.16 -15.61
CA CYS A 137 5.78 5.95 -15.21
C CYS A 137 4.89 4.68 -15.24
N GLY A 138 3.61 4.78 -15.58
CA GLY A 138 2.70 3.64 -15.72
C GLY A 138 2.17 3.08 -14.39
N ILE A 139 2.19 3.88 -13.32
CA ILE A 139 1.52 3.55 -12.06
C ILE A 139 0.01 3.65 -12.26
N ALA A 140 -0.73 2.65 -11.82
CA ALA A 140 -2.17 2.55 -12.01
C ALA A 140 -2.96 3.17 -10.85
N TYR A 141 -2.45 3.09 -9.64
CA TYR A 141 -3.04 3.72 -8.45
C TYR A 141 -1.96 4.12 -7.44
N ALA A 142 -2.24 5.16 -6.66
CA ALA A 142 -1.34 5.64 -5.63
C ALA A 142 -2.11 6.08 -4.38
N ARG A 143 -1.81 5.45 -3.22
CA ARG A 143 -2.43 5.73 -1.94
C ARG A 143 -1.82 6.95 -1.28
N THR A 144 -2.70 7.81 -0.77
CA THR A 144 -2.37 8.93 0.12
C THR A 144 -2.58 8.50 1.59
N VAL A 145 -2.48 9.47 2.53
CA VAL A 145 -2.73 9.25 3.97
C VAL A 145 -3.98 9.99 4.48
N VAL A 146 -4.76 10.57 3.59
CA VAL A 146 -5.92 11.39 3.97
C VAL A 146 -7.10 10.49 4.33
N SER A 147 -7.40 10.35 5.62
CA SER A 147 -8.57 9.60 6.08
C SER A 147 -9.87 10.29 5.68
N THR A 148 -10.69 9.61 4.89
CA THR A 148 -11.97 10.14 4.40
C THR A 148 -13.15 9.82 5.33
N HIS A 149 -13.04 8.79 6.16
CA HIS A 149 -14.10 8.22 6.98
C HIS A 149 -15.38 7.87 6.19
N ASN A 150 -15.22 7.62 4.89
CA ASN A 150 -16.30 7.16 4.01
C ASN A 150 -15.85 5.96 3.16
N PHE A 151 -16.76 5.44 2.34
CA PHE A 151 -16.55 4.21 1.56
C PHE A 151 -16.75 4.44 0.06
N GLU A 152 -16.69 5.69 -0.38
CA GLU A 152 -16.87 6.02 -1.79
C GLU A 152 -15.61 5.65 -2.60
N ILE A 153 -15.84 5.12 -3.80
CA ILE A 153 -14.75 4.88 -4.75
C ILE A 153 -14.23 6.24 -5.22
N PRO A 154 -12.91 6.50 -5.11
CA PRO A 154 -12.34 7.75 -5.57
C PRO A 154 -12.41 7.87 -7.09
N ASN A 155 -12.51 9.12 -7.58
CA ASN A 155 -12.50 9.40 -9.01
C ASN A 155 -11.09 9.49 -9.61
N GLU A 156 -10.06 9.71 -8.77
CA GLU A 156 -8.66 9.83 -9.18
C GLU A 156 -7.83 8.73 -8.49
N TRP A 157 -7.46 7.73 -9.26
CA TRP A 157 -6.73 6.57 -8.75
C TRP A 157 -5.30 6.88 -8.29
N LEU A 158 -4.68 7.93 -8.82
CA LEU A 158 -3.36 8.38 -8.36
C LEU A 158 -3.42 9.28 -7.12
N ARG A 159 -4.63 9.49 -6.56
CA ARG A 159 -4.89 10.18 -5.28
C ARG A 159 -5.89 9.38 -4.47
N LEU A 160 -5.62 8.11 -4.32
CA LEU A 160 -6.50 7.15 -3.65
C LEU A 160 -6.45 7.38 -2.14
N ASN A 161 -7.43 8.12 -1.63
CA ASN A 161 -7.55 8.40 -0.21
C ASN A 161 -8.14 7.20 0.53
N PRO A 162 -7.51 6.73 1.62
CA PRO A 162 -8.04 5.63 2.41
C PRO A 162 -9.28 6.01 3.22
N THR A 163 -10.02 5.01 3.68
CA THR A 163 -11.09 5.21 4.65
C THR A 163 -10.52 5.71 5.97
N CYS A 164 -9.50 5.04 6.51
CA CYS A 164 -8.79 5.48 7.72
C CYS A 164 -7.45 4.75 7.89
N HIS A 165 -6.64 5.24 8.84
CA HIS A 165 -5.49 4.54 9.39
C HIS A 165 -5.95 3.43 10.35
N HIS A 166 -5.17 2.40 10.58
CA HIS A 166 -5.55 1.29 11.47
C HIS A 166 -5.62 1.71 12.94
N ASP A 167 -4.92 2.78 13.35
CA ASP A 167 -5.03 3.38 14.70
C ASP A 167 -6.08 4.48 14.80
N ASP A 168 -6.93 4.66 13.78
CA ASP A 168 -7.96 5.68 13.81
C ASP A 168 -8.97 5.36 14.92
N PRO A 169 -9.26 6.31 15.85
CA PRO A 169 -10.19 6.07 16.94
C PRO A 169 -11.62 5.75 16.48
N LYS A 170 -11.95 5.98 15.22
CA LYS A 170 -13.25 5.65 14.63
C LYS A 170 -13.26 4.29 13.92
N LEU A 171 -12.17 3.52 13.98
CA LEU A 171 -12.05 2.27 13.21
C LEU A 171 -13.23 1.32 13.49
N ASP A 172 -13.54 1.06 14.75
CA ASP A 172 -14.62 0.14 15.11
C ASP A 172 -15.99 0.65 14.63
N GLU A 173 -16.28 1.95 14.78
CA GLU A 173 -17.50 2.57 14.26
C GLU A 173 -17.59 2.43 12.74
N LEU A 174 -16.46 2.66 12.03
CA LEU A 174 -16.39 2.52 10.57
C LEU A 174 -16.60 1.07 10.14
N CYS A 175 -16.03 0.10 10.85
CA CYS A 175 -16.25 -1.33 10.59
C CYS A 175 -17.72 -1.70 10.75
N ASP A 176 -18.35 -1.33 11.87
CA ASP A 176 -19.75 -1.61 12.12
C ASP A 176 -20.65 -0.98 11.04
N ARG A 177 -20.40 0.28 10.71
CA ARG A 177 -21.14 0.99 9.65
C ARG A 177 -20.97 0.34 8.29
N PHE A 178 -19.76 -0.13 7.95
CA PHE A 178 -19.50 -0.81 6.69
C PHE A 178 -20.19 -2.17 6.62
N LEU A 179 -20.15 -2.95 7.69
CA LEU A 179 -20.70 -4.30 7.73
C LEU A 179 -22.24 -4.27 7.79
N THR A 180 -22.81 -3.51 8.71
CA THR A 180 -24.24 -3.56 9.08
C THR A 180 -25.04 -2.40 8.52
N GLY A 181 -24.41 -1.27 8.17
CA GLY A 181 -25.06 -0.04 7.75
C GLY A 181 -25.75 -0.14 6.39
N LYS A 182 -26.85 0.60 6.27
CA LYS A 182 -27.50 0.86 4.98
C LYS A 182 -26.71 1.92 4.22
N LEU A 183 -25.71 1.49 3.45
CA LEU A 183 -24.90 2.39 2.67
C LEU A 183 -25.65 2.89 1.42
N PRO A 184 -25.37 4.13 0.95
CA PRO A 184 -25.93 4.63 -0.29
C PRO A 184 -25.71 3.68 -1.47
N PHE A 185 -26.55 3.79 -2.50
CA PHE A 185 -26.42 2.96 -3.69
C PHE A 185 -25.05 3.21 -4.38
N GLY A 186 -24.45 2.13 -4.92
CA GLY A 186 -23.16 2.15 -5.60
C GLY A 186 -22.15 1.17 -4.99
N LEU A 187 -20.96 1.11 -5.57
CA LEU A 187 -19.83 0.36 -5.02
C LEU A 187 -19.29 1.05 -3.77
N LYS A 188 -18.85 0.26 -2.81
CA LYS A 188 -18.24 0.74 -1.56
C LYS A 188 -16.92 0.04 -1.33
N LEU A 189 -15.91 0.81 -0.96
CA LEU A 189 -14.58 0.34 -0.63
C LEU A 189 -14.24 0.76 0.79
N PHE A 190 -13.95 -0.22 1.66
CA PHE A 190 -13.26 0.05 2.92
C PHE A 190 -11.76 -0.06 2.65
N TYR A 191 -11.05 1.05 2.70
CA TYR A 191 -9.62 1.09 2.47
C TYR A 191 -8.89 1.43 3.77
N LEU A 192 -8.31 0.41 4.40
CA LEU A 192 -7.51 0.55 5.61
C LEU A 192 -6.03 0.66 5.27
N TRP A 193 -5.29 1.49 5.99
CA TRP A 193 -3.84 1.56 5.82
C TRP A 193 -3.12 1.68 7.17
N GLY A 194 -1.81 1.42 7.17
CA GLY A 194 -0.99 1.57 8.35
C GLY A 194 0.44 1.06 8.16
N HIS A 195 1.13 0.89 9.28
CA HIS A 195 2.40 0.19 9.39
C HIS A 195 2.18 -1.02 10.31
N SER A 196 2.79 -2.15 10.01
CA SER A 196 2.61 -3.39 10.78
C SER A 196 3.30 -3.39 12.14
#